data_9a703246e0bab2c3903b791035c2b017
#
_entry.id   9a703246e0bab2c3903b791035c2b017
#
_cell.length_a   1.000
_cell.length_b   1.000
_cell.length_c   1.000
_cell.angle_alpha   90.00
_cell.angle_beta   90.00
_cell.angle_gamma   90.00
#
_symmetry.space_group_name_H-M   'P 1'
#
loop_
_entity.id
_entity.type
_entity.pdbx_description
1 polymer ?
#
loop_
_entity_poly.entity_id
_entity_poly.type
_entity_poly.pdbx_seq_one_letter_code
_entity_poly.pdbx_strand_id
1 'polypeptide(L)'
;MPVAETPVFTGAAITEHAGPTLFIADAANAVERSLLEACLDRQLASAVPGGAVDRLFVDLPTGEGGSAAAALLNKLAAPASIAHDDTLPDDTLLVPIRIAWTVPVNNGGRDGGSREPVSLRHLAFGDPRRPGRLRARRILRKDPGRAHCIAAAPATLGELKARFAAQHKGGAGRLPEDFAAFVTRQAALALEIAEWGLIGRRYKVPRFIAENLRGSPKFRAAVQDFARASGRPVEELAREADGYMKELIAMPNAFFIDLRARFDKFILSLGYDKDVVCRQQDLERVREIVQTRPAMLLFTHKTYIDSVALTAKLFENDFPMLHIFAGANMGFAGLGLLMRRSGGIFIRRSFQDKPLYKIVLRHYIGYLMEKRFPMTWAFE
;
A
#
# COMPACT_ATOMS: atom_id res chain seq x y z
N MET A 1 27.28 -16.03 -20.91
CA MET A 1 26.75 -15.94 -19.54
C MET A 1 25.37 -16.56 -19.57
N PRO A 2 25.00 -17.48 -18.66
CA PRO A 2 23.65 -18.00 -18.64
C PRO A 2 22.70 -16.82 -18.41
N VAL A 3 21.72 -16.69 -19.30
CA VAL A 3 20.65 -15.69 -19.18
C VAL A 3 19.92 -16.06 -17.92
N ALA A 4 19.95 -15.17 -16.91
CA ALA A 4 19.11 -15.31 -15.72
C ALA A 4 17.66 -15.53 -16.20
N GLU A 5 16.99 -16.56 -15.67
CA GLU A 5 15.59 -16.81 -16.00
C GLU A 5 14.82 -15.52 -15.81
N THR A 6 14.17 -15.07 -16.86
CA THR A 6 13.40 -13.83 -16.81
C THR A 6 12.18 -14.10 -15.97
N PRO A 7 11.87 -13.22 -15.00
CA PRO A 7 10.69 -13.40 -14.14
C PRO A 7 9.43 -13.55 -15.00
N VAL A 8 8.55 -14.46 -14.59
CA VAL A 8 7.25 -14.70 -15.25
C VAL A 8 6.24 -13.71 -14.71
N PHE A 9 5.35 -13.20 -15.55
CA PHE A 9 4.23 -12.39 -15.09
C PHE A 9 3.31 -13.21 -14.20
N THR A 10 3.18 -12.76 -12.96
CA THR A 10 2.21 -13.27 -12.01
C THR A 10 1.19 -12.16 -11.72
N GLY A 11 -0.08 -12.40 -12.00
CA GLY A 11 -1.14 -11.41 -11.82
C GLY A 11 -2.22 -11.50 -12.90
N ALA A 12 -3.01 -10.45 -13.05
CA ALA A 12 -4.05 -10.40 -14.07
C ALA A 12 -3.41 -10.62 -15.46
N ALA A 13 -3.93 -11.59 -16.20
CA ALA A 13 -3.51 -11.83 -17.57
C ALA A 13 -3.71 -10.53 -18.36
N ILE A 14 -2.72 -10.18 -19.19
CA ILE A 14 -2.90 -9.15 -20.21
C ILE A 14 -3.88 -9.75 -21.19
N THR A 15 -5.15 -9.39 -21.06
CA THR A 15 -6.20 -9.84 -21.96
C THR A 15 -5.91 -9.30 -23.35
N GLU A 16 -6.28 -10.05 -24.37
CA GLU A 16 -6.23 -9.62 -25.78
C GLU A 16 -7.14 -8.38 -25.94
N HIS A 17 -6.53 -7.23 -25.74
CA HIS A 17 -7.21 -5.95 -25.94
C HIS A 17 -6.96 -5.46 -27.37
N ALA A 18 -8.03 -5.19 -28.09
CA ALA A 18 -7.94 -4.76 -29.50
C ALA A 18 -7.47 -3.31 -29.68
N GLY A 19 -7.55 -2.50 -28.62
CA GLY A 19 -7.17 -1.08 -28.63
C GLY A 19 -5.71 -0.84 -28.22
N PRO A 20 -5.30 0.45 -28.15
CA PRO A 20 -3.96 0.81 -27.69
C PRO A 20 -3.69 0.35 -26.26
N THR A 21 -2.48 -0.11 -26.00
CA THR A 21 -2.06 -0.52 -24.63
C THR A 21 -0.88 0.32 -24.18
N LEU A 22 -1.01 0.90 -22.99
CA LEU A 22 0.03 1.69 -22.34
C LEU A 22 0.50 1.00 -21.05
N PHE A 23 1.76 0.53 -21.04
CA PHE A 23 2.35 -0.02 -19.85
C PHE A 23 2.89 1.08 -18.93
N ILE A 24 2.43 1.09 -17.68
CA ILE A 24 2.93 1.98 -16.63
C ILE A 24 3.92 1.18 -15.79
N ALA A 25 5.20 1.34 -16.07
CA ALA A 25 6.27 0.57 -15.45
C ALA A 25 6.82 1.28 -14.21
N ASP A 26 6.65 0.68 -13.04
CA ASP A 26 7.26 1.14 -11.79
C ASP A 26 8.61 0.47 -11.58
N ALA A 27 9.69 1.23 -11.77
CA ALA A 27 11.06 0.77 -11.66
C ALA A 27 11.85 1.68 -10.70
N ALA A 28 12.19 1.18 -9.51
CA ALA A 28 12.94 1.94 -8.52
C ALA A 28 14.43 2.14 -8.88
N ASN A 29 14.95 1.37 -9.84
CA ASN A 29 16.34 1.48 -10.29
C ASN A 29 16.53 0.92 -11.72
N ALA A 30 17.68 1.21 -12.31
CA ALA A 30 17.99 0.78 -13.69
C ALA A 30 18.00 -0.75 -13.91
N VAL A 31 18.22 -1.53 -12.84
CA VAL A 31 18.18 -3.00 -12.95
C VAL A 31 16.74 -3.47 -13.10
N GLU A 32 15.82 -2.92 -12.32
CA GLU A 32 14.40 -3.22 -12.43
C GLU A 32 13.84 -2.78 -13.79
N ARG A 33 14.27 -1.60 -14.27
CA ARG A 33 13.90 -1.13 -15.61
C ARG A 33 14.31 -2.12 -16.69
N SER A 34 15.57 -2.56 -16.70
CA SER A 34 16.05 -3.54 -17.70
C SER A 34 15.33 -4.89 -17.58
N LEU A 35 14.95 -5.31 -16.38
CA LEU A 35 14.15 -6.53 -16.20
C LEU A 35 12.74 -6.36 -16.76
N LEU A 36 12.10 -5.23 -16.51
CA LEU A 36 10.75 -4.93 -17.03
C LEU A 36 10.77 -4.85 -18.56
N GLU A 37 11.75 -4.18 -19.15
CA GLU A 37 11.95 -4.15 -20.61
C GLU A 37 12.06 -5.56 -21.19
N ALA A 38 12.93 -6.40 -20.62
CA ALA A 38 13.09 -7.78 -21.07
C ALA A 38 11.83 -8.64 -20.88
N CYS A 39 11.05 -8.39 -19.83
CA CYS A 39 9.76 -9.06 -19.62
C CYS A 39 8.73 -8.67 -20.68
N LEU A 40 8.62 -7.38 -20.95
CA LEU A 40 7.70 -6.86 -21.97
C LEU A 40 8.07 -7.36 -23.36
N ASP A 41 9.35 -7.31 -23.75
CA ASP A 41 9.82 -7.79 -25.05
C ASP A 41 9.46 -9.27 -25.28
N ARG A 42 9.61 -10.09 -24.27
CA ARG A 42 9.30 -11.52 -24.37
C ARG A 42 7.79 -11.77 -24.49
N GLN A 43 6.98 -11.08 -23.71
CA GLN A 43 5.52 -11.27 -23.75
C GLN A 43 4.89 -10.69 -25.01
N LEU A 44 5.38 -9.56 -25.49
CA LEU A 44 4.91 -8.95 -26.72
C LEU A 44 5.31 -9.77 -27.94
N ALA A 45 6.50 -10.36 -27.94
CA ALA A 45 6.90 -11.28 -29.00
C ALA A 45 5.99 -12.51 -29.10
N SER A 46 5.36 -12.92 -27.99
CA SER A 46 4.45 -14.07 -27.95
C SER A 46 2.98 -13.75 -28.20
N ALA A 47 2.55 -12.49 -27.94
CA ALA A 47 1.13 -12.14 -27.88
C ALA A 47 0.61 -11.30 -29.07
N VAL A 48 1.45 -10.53 -29.75
CA VAL A 48 0.98 -9.59 -30.77
C VAL A 48 1.92 -9.55 -32.00
N PRO A 49 1.64 -10.30 -33.05
CA PRO A 49 2.30 -10.08 -34.32
C PRO A 49 1.82 -8.75 -34.94
N GLY A 50 2.58 -7.68 -34.77
CA GLY A 50 2.42 -6.42 -35.50
C GLY A 50 1.60 -5.30 -34.87
N GLY A 51 1.14 -5.40 -33.63
CA GLY A 51 0.43 -4.32 -32.92
C GLY A 51 1.39 -3.29 -32.31
N ALA A 52 1.11 -2.00 -32.52
CA ALA A 52 1.83 -0.92 -31.87
C ALA A 52 1.51 -0.90 -30.37
N VAL A 53 2.50 -1.27 -29.54
CA VAL A 53 2.39 -1.20 -28.08
C VAL A 53 3.26 -0.06 -27.58
N ASP A 54 2.63 0.93 -26.95
CA ASP A 54 3.35 2.05 -26.34
C ASP A 54 3.81 1.69 -24.92
N ARG A 55 5.00 2.15 -24.53
CA ARG A 55 5.63 1.86 -23.25
C ARG A 55 5.99 3.14 -22.55
N LEU A 56 5.36 3.40 -21.42
CA LEU A 56 5.70 4.50 -20.56
C LEU A 56 6.35 4.00 -19.29
N PHE A 57 7.64 4.24 -19.14
CA PHE A 57 8.32 4.02 -17.86
C PHE A 57 8.10 5.22 -16.96
N VAL A 58 7.31 5.01 -15.91
CA VAL A 58 7.04 6.00 -14.87
C VAL A 58 7.59 5.43 -13.58
N ASP A 59 8.51 6.12 -12.93
CA ASP A 59 8.91 5.79 -11.58
C ASP A 59 7.72 6.17 -10.68
N LEU A 60 6.87 5.19 -10.38
CA LEU A 60 5.76 5.41 -9.47
C LEU A 60 6.34 5.62 -8.07
N PRO A 61 6.21 6.79 -7.46
CA PRO A 61 6.76 7.00 -6.15
C PRO A 61 6.05 6.08 -5.17
N THR A 62 6.81 5.26 -4.49
CA THR A 62 6.37 4.56 -3.28
C THR A 62 6.19 5.54 -2.12
N GLY A 63 6.38 6.83 -2.37
CA GLY A 63 6.25 7.98 -1.49
C GLY A 63 5.95 9.24 -2.30
N GLU A 64 5.40 10.24 -1.68
CA GLU A 64 4.98 11.55 -2.17
C GLU A 64 5.94 12.16 -3.23
N GLY A 65 5.74 11.91 -4.52
CA GLY A 65 6.63 12.41 -5.56
C GLY A 65 5.92 12.89 -6.81
N GLY A 66 5.98 14.20 -7.06
CA GLY A 66 5.37 14.87 -8.21
C GLY A 66 5.97 14.54 -9.58
N SER A 67 7.14 13.87 -9.65
CA SER A 67 7.82 13.64 -10.94
C SER A 67 7.13 12.59 -11.82
N ALA A 68 6.56 11.54 -11.20
CA ALA A 68 5.84 10.50 -11.93
C ALA A 68 4.51 11.00 -12.47
N ALA A 69 3.79 11.81 -11.67
CA ALA A 69 2.56 12.45 -12.13
C ALA A 69 2.82 13.40 -13.29
N ALA A 70 3.92 14.16 -13.27
CA ALA A 70 4.30 15.05 -14.37
C ALA A 70 4.64 14.28 -15.65
N ALA A 71 5.38 13.18 -15.57
CA ALA A 71 5.70 12.33 -16.72
C ALA A 71 4.43 11.71 -17.32
N LEU A 72 3.51 11.25 -16.48
CA LEU A 72 2.24 10.71 -16.91
C LEU A 72 1.31 11.82 -17.47
N LEU A 73 1.30 13.00 -16.85
CA LEU A 73 0.55 14.15 -17.37
C LEU A 73 1.01 14.52 -18.77
N ASN A 74 2.32 14.57 -19.00
CA ASN A 74 2.88 14.86 -20.32
C ASN A 74 2.46 13.84 -21.38
N LYS A 75 2.33 12.55 -21.01
CA LYS A 75 1.83 11.50 -21.93
C LYS A 75 0.32 11.54 -22.10
N LEU A 76 -0.43 11.82 -21.05
CA LEU A 76 -1.89 11.91 -21.10
C LEU A 76 -2.41 13.23 -21.70
N ALA A 77 -1.59 14.30 -21.62
CA ALA A 77 -1.91 15.63 -22.11
C ALA A 77 -1.11 16.03 -23.37
N ALA A 78 0.01 15.34 -23.67
CA ALA A 78 0.78 15.66 -24.86
C ALA A 78 0.03 15.16 -26.08
N PRO A 79 -0.11 16.01 -27.10
CA PRO A 79 -0.36 15.50 -28.43
C PRO A 79 0.80 14.58 -28.81
N ALA A 80 0.48 13.36 -29.25
CA ALA A 80 1.46 12.52 -29.95
C ALA A 80 1.97 13.39 -31.10
N SER A 81 3.26 13.71 -31.15
CA SER A 81 3.80 14.67 -32.09
C SER A 81 3.40 14.30 -33.51
N ILE A 82 2.83 15.30 -34.20
CA ILE A 82 2.59 15.38 -35.63
C ILE A 82 1.21 14.91 -36.11
N ALA A 83 0.33 15.88 -36.23
CA ALA A 83 -0.90 15.94 -37.04
C ALA A 83 -2.17 15.27 -36.46
N HIS A 84 -3.02 16.13 -35.97
CA HIS A 84 -4.46 15.99 -35.74
C HIS A 84 -4.96 15.12 -34.58
N ASP A 85 -5.56 15.82 -33.61
CA ASP A 85 -6.50 15.33 -32.56
C ASP A 85 -5.95 14.22 -31.62
N ASP A 86 -5.05 14.59 -30.71
CA ASP A 86 -4.03 13.74 -30.10
C ASP A 86 -4.22 13.47 -28.59
N THR A 87 -5.44 13.31 -28.15
CA THR A 87 -5.70 12.69 -26.85
C THR A 87 -5.70 11.16 -27.02
N LEU A 88 -5.05 10.42 -26.08
CA LEU A 88 -5.17 8.96 -26.08
C LEU A 88 -6.64 8.56 -26.08
N PRO A 89 -7.05 7.60 -26.93
CA PRO A 89 -8.42 7.11 -26.98
C PRO A 89 -8.90 6.60 -25.61
N ASP A 90 -10.18 6.75 -25.33
CA ASP A 90 -10.76 6.30 -24.05
C ASP A 90 -10.68 4.77 -23.85
N ASP A 91 -10.56 4.01 -24.91
CA ASP A 91 -10.34 2.57 -24.90
C ASP A 91 -8.87 2.18 -24.67
N THR A 92 -7.93 3.15 -24.59
CA THR A 92 -6.54 2.86 -24.25
C THR A 92 -6.44 2.10 -22.92
N LEU A 93 -5.87 0.90 -22.96
CA LEU A 93 -5.67 0.06 -21.79
C LEU A 93 -4.40 0.46 -21.06
N LEU A 94 -4.51 0.86 -19.81
CA LEU A 94 -3.38 1.17 -18.93
C LEU A 94 -3.07 -0.06 -18.07
N VAL A 95 -1.85 -0.58 -18.21
CA VAL A 95 -1.39 -1.79 -17.52
C VAL A 95 -0.22 -1.46 -16.60
N PRO A 96 -0.42 -1.36 -15.29
CA PRO A 96 0.68 -1.16 -14.35
C PRO A 96 1.52 -2.42 -14.19
N ILE A 97 2.85 -2.29 -14.24
CA ILE A 97 3.82 -3.38 -14.09
C ILE A 97 4.96 -3.00 -13.15
N ARG A 98 5.49 -4.00 -12.42
CA ARG A 98 6.58 -3.81 -11.43
C ARG A 98 7.42 -5.08 -11.29
N ILE A 99 8.67 -4.92 -10.87
CA ILE A 99 9.44 -6.04 -10.32
C ILE A 99 9.20 -6.14 -8.82
N ALA A 100 8.58 -7.22 -8.40
CA ALA A 100 8.40 -7.55 -6.97
C ALA A 100 9.52 -8.52 -6.54
N TRP A 101 10.14 -8.21 -5.39
CA TRP A 101 11.21 -9.01 -4.83
C TRP A 101 10.72 -9.80 -3.62
N THR A 102 10.88 -11.11 -3.66
CA THR A 102 10.57 -11.96 -2.50
C THR A 102 11.78 -12.10 -1.57
N VAL A 103 11.53 -12.43 -0.31
CA VAL A 103 12.57 -12.85 0.62
C VAL A 103 12.89 -14.34 0.41
N PRO A 104 14.10 -14.83 0.78
CA PRO A 104 14.40 -16.24 0.71
C PRO A 104 13.38 -17.08 1.49
N VAL A 105 13.00 -18.23 0.92
CA VAL A 105 12.17 -19.21 1.61
C VAL A 105 13.08 -20.11 2.44
N ASN A 106 12.84 -20.21 3.73
CA ASN A 106 13.57 -21.14 4.57
C ASN A 106 12.90 -22.52 4.49
N ASN A 107 13.51 -23.47 3.78
CA ASN A 107 12.98 -24.83 3.58
C ASN A 107 13.04 -25.70 4.87
N GLY A 108 13.42 -25.14 6.02
CA GLY A 108 13.61 -25.86 7.28
C GLY A 108 12.39 -25.95 8.20
N GLY A 109 11.24 -25.41 7.83
CA GLY A 109 10.00 -25.48 8.63
C GLY A 109 9.10 -26.62 8.20
N ARG A 110 8.57 -27.39 9.15
CA ARG A 110 7.67 -28.53 8.93
C ARG A 110 6.31 -28.18 8.28
N ASP A 111 5.98 -26.90 8.18
CA ASP A 111 4.74 -26.41 7.57
C ASP A 111 5.09 -25.42 6.45
N GLY A 112 4.77 -25.83 5.23
CA GLY A 112 4.83 -25.10 3.97
C GLY A 112 5.47 -23.71 3.99
N GLY A 113 6.80 -23.65 3.82
CA GLY A 113 7.53 -22.47 3.38
C GLY A 113 7.25 -21.16 4.12
N SER A 114 7.51 -21.07 5.42
CA SER A 114 7.47 -19.78 6.13
C SER A 114 8.56 -18.86 5.56
N ARG A 115 8.14 -17.77 4.94
CA ARG A 115 9.07 -16.73 4.48
C ARG A 115 9.76 -16.10 5.69
N GLU A 116 11.10 -16.12 5.71
CA GLU A 116 11.84 -15.51 6.81
C GLU A 116 11.46 -14.04 6.99
N PRO A 117 11.09 -13.63 8.21
CA PRO A 117 10.90 -12.22 8.48
C PRO A 117 12.24 -11.48 8.33
N VAL A 118 12.18 -10.21 7.96
CA VAL A 118 13.36 -9.35 7.80
C VAL A 118 14.22 -9.38 9.06
N SER A 119 15.52 -9.66 8.93
CA SER A 119 16.45 -9.74 10.07
C SER A 119 16.98 -8.36 10.49
N LEU A 120 17.50 -8.24 11.72
CA LEU A 120 18.13 -7.00 12.21
C LEU A 120 19.29 -6.51 11.30
N ARG A 121 19.95 -7.41 10.56
CA ARG A 121 20.96 -7.04 9.55
C ARG A 121 20.38 -6.11 8.47
N HIS A 122 19.08 -6.22 8.20
CA HIS A 122 18.40 -5.39 7.22
C HIS A 122 18.15 -3.95 7.71
N LEU A 123 18.32 -3.66 9.01
CA LEU A 123 18.37 -2.27 9.49
C LEU A 123 19.54 -1.49 8.87
N ALA A 124 20.68 -2.16 8.68
CA ALA A 124 21.86 -1.55 8.06
C ALA A 124 21.82 -1.58 6.53
N PHE A 125 21.19 -2.60 5.95
CA PHE A 125 21.23 -2.86 4.50
C PHE A 125 19.92 -2.58 3.75
N GLY A 126 18.89 -2.11 4.42
CA GLY A 126 17.56 -1.83 3.87
C GLY A 126 16.67 -3.06 3.64
N ASP A 127 15.44 -2.83 3.22
CA ASP A 127 14.46 -3.88 2.97
C ASP A 127 14.89 -4.80 1.80
N PRO A 128 14.99 -6.13 2.00
CA PRO A 128 15.32 -7.07 0.94
C PRO A 128 14.27 -7.15 -0.17
N ARG A 129 13.06 -6.64 0.06
CA ARG A 129 11.98 -6.53 -0.92
C ARG A 129 12.03 -5.23 -1.74
N ARG A 130 12.95 -4.32 -1.39
CA ARG A 130 13.22 -3.07 -2.10
C ARG A 130 14.73 -2.91 -2.26
N PRO A 131 15.42 -3.82 -3.00
CA PRO A 131 16.86 -3.79 -3.10
C PRO A 131 17.32 -2.60 -3.95
N GLY A 132 18.33 -1.88 -3.46
CA GLY A 132 19.02 -0.91 -4.29
C GLY A 132 19.80 -1.60 -5.43
N ARG A 133 20.26 -0.84 -6.43
CA ARG A 133 20.89 -1.32 -7.68
C ARG A 133 21.95 -2.41 -7.50
N LEU A 134 22.88 -2.24 -6.56
CA LEU A 134 23.96 -3.20 -6.34
C LEU A 134 23.45 -4.50 -5.73
N ARG A 135 22.50 -4.38 -4.80
CA ARG A 135 21.90 -5.55 -4.16
C ARG A 135 21.00 -6.32 -5.12
N ALA A 136 20.23 -5.65 -5.96
CA ALA A 136 19.43 -6.26 -7.01
C ALA A 136 20.30 -7.11 -7.94
N ARG A 137 21.43 -6.58 -8.42
CA ARG A 137 22.40 -7.35 -9.22
C ARG A 137 22.96 -8.56 -8.49
N ARG A 138 23.24 -8.45 -7.19
CA ARG A 138 23.72 -9.58 -6.39
C ARG A 138 22.65 -10.65 -6.23
N ILE A 139 21.41 -10.25 -6.00
CA ILE A 139 20.26 -11.18 -5.90
C ILE A 139 20.12 -11.93 -7.23
N LEU A 140 20.07 -11.25 -8.37
CA LEU A 140 19.93 -11.86 -9.67
C LEU A 140 21.02 -12.88 -10.01
N ARG A 141 22.26 -12.66 -9.51
CA ARG A 141 23.34 -13.63 -9.69
C ARG A 141 23.23 -14.87 -8.81
N LYS A 142 22.69 -14.72 -7.58
CA LYS A 142 22.67 -15.78 -6.57
C LYS A 142 21.35 -16.53 -6.53
N ASP A 143 20.26 -15.83 -6.73
CA ASP A 143 18.90 -16.33 -6.55
C ASP A 143 17.94 -15.51 -7.44
N PRO A 144 17.98 -15.70 -8.77
CA PRO A 144 17.17 -14.94 -9.72
C PRO A 144 15.66 -15.17 -9.53
N GLY A 145 15.27 -16.33 -8.98
CA GLY A 145 13.87 -16.67 -8.70
C GLY A 145 13.18 -15.76 -7.68
N ARG A 146 13.91 -14.85 -7.02
CA ARG A 146 13.35 -13.85 -6.11
C ARG A 146 12.79 -12.61 -6.81
N ALA A 147 13.12 -12.41 -8.08
CA ALA A 147 12.61 -11.30 -8.87
C ALA A 147 11.41 -11.75 -9.68
N HIS A 148 10.25 -11.16 -9.44
CA HIS A 148 9.00 -11.48 -10.12
C HIS A 148 8.48 -10.25 -10.85
N CYS A 149 8.26 -10.40 -12.16
CA CYS A 149 7.55 -9.38 -12.92
C CYS A 149 6.04 -9.55 -12.68
N ILE A 150 5.41 -8.56 -12.10
CA ILE A 150 3.97 -8.57 -11.85
C ILE A 150 3.27 -7.52 -12.69
N ALA A 151 2.12 -7.88 -13.25
CA ALA A 151 1.16 -6.96 -13.83
C ALA A 151 -0.05 -6.83 -12.89
N ALA A 152 -0.48 -5.61 -12.68
CA ALA A 152 -1.69 -5.34 -11.92
C ALA A 152 -2.93 -5.38 -12.82
N ALA A 153 -4.11 -5.39 -12.20
CA ALA A 153 -5.37 -5.30 -12.91
C ALA A 153 -5.40 -4.06 -13.80
N PRO A 154 -5.57 -4.20 -15.12
CA PRO A 154 -5.61 -3.07 -16.02
C PRO A 154 -6.93 -2.31 -15.90
N ALA A 155 -6.94 -1.08 -16.43
CA ALA A 155 -8.14 -0.28 -16.57
C ALA A 155 -8.04 0.56 -17.85
N THR A 156 -9.16 0.84 -18.51
CA THR A 156 -9.17 1.74 -19.66
C THR A 156 -9.09 3.20 -19.20
N LEU A 157 -8.59 4.06 -20.09
CA LEU A 157 -8.51 5.49 -19.82
C LEU A 157 -9.92 6.08 -19.55
N GLY A 158 -10.94 5.64 -20.29
CA GLY A 158 -12.33 6.04 -20.09
C GLY A 158 -12.88 5.64 -18.71
N GLU A 159 -12.59 4.42 -18.25
CA GLU A 159 -12.95 4.01 -16.89
C GLU A 159 -12.29 4.87 -15.83
N LEU A 160 -11.01 5.21 -15.98
CA LEU A 160 -10.30 6.07 -15.04
C LEU A 160 -10.83 7.50 -15.04
N LYS A 161 -11.19 8.06 -16.20
CA LYS A 161 -11.87 9.35 -16.32
C LYS A 161 -13.23 9.32 -15.60
N ALA A 162 -14.03 8.28 -15.80
CA ALA A 162 -15.32 8.12 -15.14
C ALA A 162 -15.17 8.01 -13.61
N ARG A 163 -14.22 7.22 -13.11
CA ARG A 163 -13.92 7.10 -11.67
C ARG A 163 -13.45 8.42 -11.07
N PHE A 164 -12.58 9.15 -11.78
CA PHE A 164 -12.12 10.48 -11.38
C PHE A 164 -13.28 11.46 -11.29
N ALA A 165 -14.13 11.54 -12.31
CA ALA A 165 -15.29 12.41 -12.32
C ALA A 165 -16.28 12.06 -11.20
N ALA A 166 -16.51 10.77 -10.91
CA ALA A 166 -17.39 10.32 -9.84
C ALA A 166 -16.88 10.74 -8.45
N GLN A 167 -15.57 10.70 -8.21
CA GLN A 167 -14.97 11.17 -6.95
C GLN A 167 -15.03 12.67 -6.77
N HIS A 168 -15.15 13.42 -7.87
CA HIS A 168 -15.11 14.88 -7.88
C HIS A 168 -16.49 15.55 -8.08
N LYS A 169 -17.56 14.77 -8.23
CA LYS A 169 -18.94 15.29 -8.24
C LYS A 169 -19.28 15.93 -6.89
N GLY A 170 -19.54 17.23 -6.87
CA GLY A 170 -20.06 17.96 -5.70
C GLY A 170 -19.09 18.90 -4.98
N GLY A 171 -17.95 19.25 -5.56
CA GLY A 171 -17.04 20.24 -5.00
C GLY A 171 -16.93 21.50 -5.84
N ALA A 172 -17.41 22.64 -5.32
CA ALA A 172 -17.18 23.97 -5.91
C ALA A 172 -15.76 24.51 -5.67
N GLY A 173 -14.83 23.67 -5.21
CA GLY A 173 -13.44 24.03 -4.97
C GLY A 173 -12.49 23.38 -5.97
N ARG A 174 -11.36 24.05 -6.26
CA ARG A 174 -10.28 23.51 -7.08
C ARG A 174 -9.88 22.14 -6.54
N LEU A 175 -9.85 21.14 -7.41
CA LEU A 175 -9.49 19.78 -7.05
C LEU A 175 -8.06 19.76 -6.53
N PRO A 176 -7.78 19.13 -5.38
CA PRO A 176 -6.44 19.05 -4.81
C PRO A 176 -5.51 18.12 -5.61
N GLU A 177 -6.07 17.37 -6.54
CA GLU A 177 -5.36 16.37 -7.33
C GLU A 177 -5.71 16.54 -8.81
N ASP A 178 -4.70 16.54 -9.69
CA ASP A 178 -4.91 16.45 -11.12
C ASP A 178 -5.19 14.99 -11.56
N PHE A 179 -5.67 14.83 -12.78
CA PHE A 179 -6.02 13.51 -13.31
C PHE A 179 -4.80 12.57 -13.42
N ALA A 180 -3.62 13.12 -13.76
CA ALA A 180 -2.40 12.32 -13.84
C ALA A 180 -1.95 11.78 -12.45
N ALA A 181 -2.05 12.60 -11.42
CA ALA A 181 -1.77 12.17 -10.05
C ALA A 181 -2.77 11.09 -9.58
N PHE A 182 -4.06 11.23 -9.96
CA PHE A 182 -5.07 10.21 -9.72
C PHE A 182 -4.71 8.89 -10.41
N VAL A 183 -4.38 8.89 -11.69
CA VAL A 183 -4.00 7.68 -12.45
C VAL A 183 -2.76 7.04 -11.85
N THR A 184 -1.72 7.82 -11.54
CA THR A 184 -0.49 7.35 -10.86
C THR A 184 -0.80 6.64 -9.54
N ARG A 185 -1.70 7.22 -8.74
CA ARG A 185 -2.12 6.62 -7.47
C ARG A 185 -2.90 5.32 -7.68
N GLN A 186 -3.82 5.28 -8.67
CA GLN A 186 -4.56 4.04 -9.00
C GLN A 186 -3.61 2.93 -9.46
N ALA A 187 -2.63 3.25 -10.32
CA ALA A 187 -1.61 2.31 -10.77
C ALA A 187 -0.78 1.76 -9.59
N ALA A 188 -0.33 2.63 -8.68
CA ALA A 188 0.42 2.22 -7.50
C ALA A 188 -0.40 1.30 -6.58
N LEU A 189 -1.69 1.63 -6.35
CA LEU A 189 -2.59 0.79 -5.54
C LEU A 189 -2.83 -0.57 -6.19
N ALA A 190 -3.04 -0.61 -7.50
CA ALA A 190 -3.24 -1.87 -8.23
C ALA A 190 -2.00 -2.77 -8.14
N LEU A 191 -0.79 -2.20 -8.28
CA LEU A 191 0.47 -2.93 -8.12
C LEU A 191 0.67 -3.46 -6.71
N GLU A 192 0.30 -2.71 -5.68
CA GLU A 192 0.36 -3.20 -4.29
C GLU A 192 -0.58 -4.38 -4.05
N ILE A 193 -1.80 -4.32 -4.60
CA ILE A 193 -2.76 -5.43 -4.51
C ILE A 193 -2.19 -6.69 -5.19
N ALA A 194 -1.60 -6.55 -6.37
CA ALA A 194 -0.95 -7.65 -7.07
C ALA A 194 0.25 -8.22 -6.29
N GLU A 195 1.05 -7.35 -5.68
CA GLU A 195 2.21 -7.73 -4.86
C GLU A 195 1.78 -8.51 -3.60
N TRP A 196 0.61 -8.20 -2.98
CA TRP A 196 0.13 -8.95 -1.81
C TRP A 196 -0.13 -10.43 -2.11
N GLY A 197 -0.53 -10.76 -3.33
CA GLY A 197 -0.65 -12.16 -3.76
C GLY A 197 0.67 -12.92 -3.69
N LEU A 198 1.78 -12.21 -3.89
CA LEU A 198 3.12 -12.77 -3.91
C LEU A 198 3.81 -12.77 -2.54
N ILE A 199 3.75 -11.64 -1.80
CA ILE A 199 4.48 -11.48 -0.53
C ILE A 199 3.67 -11.90 0.70
N GLY A 200 2.37 -12.10 0.55
CA GLY A 200 1.45 -12.51 1.61
C GLY A 200 0.54 -11.41 2.14
N ARG A 201 -0.63 -11.80 2.64
CA ARG A 201 -1.69 -10.89 3.11
C ARG A 201 -1.33 -10.13 4.39
N ARG A 202 -0.35 -10.59 5.18
CA ARG A 202 0.13 -9.87 6.38
C ARG A 202 0.65 -8.48 6.07
N TYR A 203 1.06 -8.24 4.83
CA TYR A 203 1.56 -6.95 4.36
C TYR A 203 0.49 -6.11 3.64
N LYS A 204 -0.79 -6.44 3.80
CA LYS A 204 -1.88 -5.58 3.36
C LYS A 204 -1.87 -4.30 4.20
N VAL A 205 -1.29 -3.25 3.64
CA VAL A 205 -1.16 -1.94 4.30
C VAL A 205 -1.95 -0.88 3.54
N PRO A 206 -2.59 0.06 4.25
CA PRO A 206 -3.28 1.16 3.58
C PRO A 206 -2.27 2.17 3.00
N ARG A 207 -2.60 2.68 1.83
CA ARG A 207 -1.82 3.72 1.14
C ARG A 207 -2.72 4.88 0.76
N PHE A 208 -2.12 6.05 0.60
CA PHE A 208 -2.81 7.25 0.14
C PHE A 208 -4.09 7.58 0.93
N ILE A 209 -4.04 7.36 2.26
CA ILE A 209 -5.22 7.56 3.12
C ILE A 209 -5.63 9.03 3.14
N ALA A 210 -4.66 9.95 3.29
CA ALA A 210 -4.94 11.38 3.33
C ALA A 210 -5.58 11.87 2.02
N GLU A 211 -5.06 11.43 0.87
CA GLU A 211 -5.57 11.74 -0.46
C GLU A 211 -6.99 11.18 -0.64
N ASN A 212 -7.20 9.94 -0.22
CA ASN A 212 -8.53 9.32 -0.29
C ASN A 212 -9.54 10.04 0.61
N LEU A 213 -9.14 10.47 1.80
CA LEU A 213 -10.00 11.25 2.69
C LEU A 213 -10.33 12.62 2.09
N ARG A 214 -9.33 13.36 1.59
CA ARG A 214 -9.55 14.65 0.92
C ARG A 214 -10.45 14.51 -0.31
N GLY A 215 -10.29 13.44 -1.07
CA GLY A 215 -11.13 13.11 -2.22
C GLY A 215 -12.55 12.66 -1.86
N SER A 216 -12.81 12.27 -0.61
CA SER A 216 -14.11 11.74 -0.19
C SER A 216 -15.18 12.84 -0.16
N PRO A 217 -16.30 12.70 -0.90
CA PRO A 217 -17.41 13.66 -0.83
C PRO A 217 -17.98 13.79 0.60
N LYS A 218 -18.05 12.67 1.34
CA LYS A 218 -18.56 12.66 2.73
C LYS A 218 -17.66 13.45 3.66
N PHE A 219 -16.34 13.34 3.52
CA PHE A 219 -15.39 14.08 4.33
C PHE A 219 -15.46 15.58 4.02
N ARG A 220 -15.48 15.94 2.74
CA ARG A 220 -15.60 17.35 2.31
C ARG A 220 -16.90 18.00 2.81
N ALA A 221 -18.02 17.29 2.68
CA ALA A 221 -19.30 17.74 3.22
C ALA A 221 -19.23 18.00 4.73
N ALA A 222 -18.65 17.05 5.50
CA ALA A 222 -18.52 17.21 6.96
C ALA A 222 -17.64 18.43 7.34
N VAL A 223 -16.55 18.69 6.59
CA VAL A 223 -15.72 19.89 6.82
C VAL A 223 -16.47 21.18 6.45
N GLN A 224 -17.23 21.18 5.35
CA GLN A 224 -18.07 22.33 4.94
C GLN A 224 -19.19 22.60 5.94
N ASP A 225 -19.85 21.55 6.45
CA ASP A 225 -20.89 21.68 7.47
C ASP A 225 -20.32 22.29 8.76
N PHE A 226 -19.13 21.82 9.15
CA PHE A 226 -18.43 22.37 10.30
C PHE A 226 -17.98 23.82 10.07
N ALA A 227 -17.55 24.18 8.85
CA ALA A 227 -17.22 25.57 8.49
C ALA A 227 -18.42 26.49 8.65
N ARG A 228 -19.58 26.06 8.15
CA ARG A 228 -20.83 26.81 8.29
C ARG A 228 -21.26 26.98 9.76
N ALA A 229 -21.13 25.92 10.54
CA ALA A 229 -21.51 25.95 11.95
C ALA A 229 -20.57 26.79 12.83
N SER A 230 -19.27 26.83 12.49
CA SER A 230 -18.25 27.55 13.26
C SER A 230 -17.96 28.97 12.77
N GLY A 231 -18.46 29.34 11.59
CA GLY A 231 -18.17 30.65 10.95
C GLY A 231 -16.70 30.75 10.46
N ARG A 232 -15.95 29.64 10.40
CA ARG A 232 -14.54 29.63 9.98
C ARG A 232 -14.39 29.33 8.49
N PRO A 233 -13.37 29.90 7.81
CA PRO A 233 -13.11 29.61 6.40
C PRO A 233 -12.80 28.12 6.15
N VAL A 234 -13.35 27.56 5.07
CA VAL A 234 -13.18 26.13 4.72
C VAL A 234 -11.72 25.81 4.48
N GLU A 235 -10.95 26.71 3.87
CA GLU A 235 -9.52 26.52 3.55
C GLU A 235 -8.66 26.46 4.81
N GLU A 236 -9.03 27.18 5.86
CA GLU A 236 -8.36 27.13 7.16
C GLU A 236 -8.61 25.76 7.83
N LEU A 237 -9.87 25.34 7.86
CA LEU A 237 -10.27 24.05 8.41
C LEU A 237 -9.68 22.87 7.63
N ALA A 238 -9.57 22.98 6.31
CA ALA A 238 -8.91 21.96 5.48
C ALA A 238 -7.42 21.80 5.84
N ARG A 239 -6.71 22.92 6.04
CA ARG A 239 -5.29 22.89 6.49
C ARG A 239 -5.15 22.32 7.91
N GLU A 240 -6.06 22.66 8.81
CA GLU A 240 -6.08 22.12 10.17
C GLU A 240 -6.37 20.59 10.14
N ALA A 241 -7.33 20.16 9.32
CA ALA A 241 -7.64 18.74 9.11
C ALA A 241 -6.44 17.97 8.55
N ASP A 242 -5.67 18.56 7.63
CA ASP A 242 -4.43 17.97 7.13
C ASP A 242 -3.38 17.79 8.26
N GLY A 243 -3.30 18.72 9.17
CA GLY A 243 -2.49 18.59 10.39
C GLY A 243 -2.91 17.39 11.23
N TYR A 244 -4.22 17.21 11.45
CA TYR A 244 -4.75 16.05 12.17
C TYR A 244 -4.58 14.74 11.40
N MET A 245 -4.70 14.75 10.09
CA MET A 245 -4.37 13.57 9.28
C MET A 245 -2.91 13.15 9.44
N LYS A 246 -1.97 14.08 9.40
CA LYS A 246 -0.54 13.81 9.62
C LYS A 246 -0.27 13.24 11.02
N GLU A 247 -1.03 13.66 12.02
CA GLU A 247 -0.93 13.15 13.39
C GLU A 247 -1.50 11.73 13.52
N LEU A 248 -2.69 11.49 12.98
CA LEU A 248 -3.47 10.27 13.19
C LEU A 248 -3.08 9.11 12.28
N ILE A 249 -2.79 9.39 11.00
CA ILE A 249 -2.61 8.32 10.01
C ILE A 249 -1.35 7.53 10.29
N ALA A 250 -1.52 6.23 10.51
CA ALA A 250 -0.42 5.27 10.55
C ALA A 250 0.20 5.12 9.16
N MET A 251 1.51 4.92 9.09
CA MET A 251 2.27 4.75 7.85
C MET A 251 2.98 3.38 7.82
N PRO A 252 2.21 2.27 7.87
CA PRO A 252 2.81 0.95 7.94
C PRO A 252 3.56 0.61 6.66
N ASN A 253 4.61 -0.18 6.82
CA ASN A 253 5.30 -0.83 5.72
C ASN A 253 5.81 -2.21 6.15
N ALA A 254 6.03 -3.08 5.17
CA ALA A 254 6.37 -4.47 5.40
C ALA A 254 7.63 -4.66 6.26
N PHE A 255 8.63 -3.80 6.11
CA PHE A 255 9.87 -3.86 6.89
C PHE A 255 9.62 -3.64 8.39
N PHE A 256 8.87 -2.59 8.75
CA PHE A 256 8.58 -2.28 10.15
C PHE A 256 7.56 -3.25 10.77
N ILE A 257 6.67 -3.86 9.97
CA ILE A 257 5.80 -4.94 10.41
C ILE A 257 6.64 -6.14 10.88
N ASP A 258 7.62 -6.57 10.07
CA ASP A 258 8.52 -7.67 10.44
C ASP A 258 9.41 -7.30 11.64
N LEU A 259 9.92 -6.08 11.68
CA LEU A 259 10.72 -5.60 12.80
C LEU A 259 9.92 -5.59 14.10
N ARG A 260 8.67 -5.16 14.06
CA ARG A 260 7.74 -5.19 15.19
C ARG A 260 7.48 -6.61 15.65
N ALA A 261 7.22 -7.54 14.74
CA ALA A 261 6.99 -8.94 15.09
C ALA A 261 8.20 -9.57 15.79
N ARG A 262 9.42 -9.22 15.36
CA ARG A 262 10.65 -9.66 16.04
C ARG A 262 10.80 -9.04 17.42
N PHE A 263 10.50 -7.76 17.55
CA PHE A 263 10.52 -7.06 18.81
C PHE A 263 9.50 -7.67 19.78
N ASP A 264 8.28 -7.95 19.33
CA ASP A 264 7.24 -8.57 20.12
C ASP A 264 7.68 -9.98 20.62
N LYS A 265 8.27 -10.80 19.74
CA LYS A 265 8.85 -12.10 20.12
C LYS A 265 10.00 -11.97 21.14
N PHE A 266 10.86 -10.99 20.96
CA PHE A 266 11.94 -10.73 21.91
C PHE A 266 11.39 -10.35 23.29
N ILE A 267 10.43 -9.45 23.35
CA ILE A 267 9.79 -9.05 24.62
C ILE A 267 9.14 -10.26 25.32
N LEU A 268 8.39 -11.09 24.58
CA LEU A 268 7.81 -12.31 25.12
C LEU A 268 8.88 -13.26 25.68
N SER A 269 10.02 -13.39 25.01
CA SER A 269 11.10 -14.28 25.42
C SER A 269 11.83 -13.86 26.70
N LEU A 270 11.64 -12.61 27.17
CA LEU A 270 12.28 -12.11 28.40
C LEU A 270 11.63 -12.61 29.70
N GLY A 271 10.37 -13.01 29.65
CA GLY A 271 9.66 -13.40 30.89
C GLY A 271 8.49 -14.37 30.69
N TYR A 272 8.29 -14.87 29.48
CA TYR A 272 7.18 -15.75 29.13
C TYR A 272 7.64 -16.87 28.21
N ASP A 273 6.85 -17.94 28.13
CA ASP A 273 7.05 -18.97 27.12
C ASP A 273 6.94 -18.39 25.71
N LYS A 274 7.80 -18.89 24.82
CA LYS A 274 7.85 -18.42 23.43
C LYS A 274 6.56 -18.68 22.65
N ASP A 275 5.80 -19.70 23.09
CA ASP A 275 4.59 -20.14 22.42
C ASP A 275 3.35 -19.63 23.15
N VAL A 276 2.70 -18.67 22.56
CA VAL A 276 1.37 -18.24 22.99
C VAL A 276 0.36 -19.31 22.58
N VAL A 277 -0.20 -20.02 23.54
CA VAL A 277 -1.18 -21.08 23.28
C VAL A 277 -2.50 -20.48 22.84
N CYS A 278 -3.01 -20.95 21.70
CA CYS A 278 -4.30 -20.54 21.16
C CYS A 278 -4.96 -21.73 20.46
N ARG A 279 -6.29 -21.84 20.59
CA ARG A 279 -7.02 -22.89 19.90
C ARG A 279 -7.06 -22.61 18.39
N GLN A 280 -6.64 -23.57 17.58
CA GLN A 280 -6.55 -23.42 16.14
C GLN A 280 -7.92 -23.06 15.49
N GLN A 281 -9.00 -23.68 15.99
CA GLN A 281 -10.35 -23.37 15.52
C GLN A 281 -10.76 -21.90 15.72
N ASP A 282 -10.36 -21.30 16.84
CA ASP A 282 -10.62 -19.86 17.09
C ASP A 282 -9.83 -18.98 16.12
N LEU A 283 -8.58 -19.32 15.83
CA LEU A 283 -7.78 -18.60 14.83
C LEU A 283 -8.39 -18.68 13.44
N GLU A 284 -8.87 -19.85 13.03
CA GLU A 284 -9.51 -20.03 11.73
C GLU A 284 -10.80 -19.22 11.62
N ARG A 285 -11.63 -19.22 12.66
CA ARG A 285 -12.85 -18.41 12.72
C ARG A 285 -12.55 -16.91 12.65
N VAL A 286 -11.57 -16.43 13.41
CA VAL A 286 -11.16 -15.02 13.37
C VAL A 286 -10.58 -14.67 11.99
N ARG A 287 -9.83 -15.59 11.37
CA ARG A 287 -9.27 -15.41 10.02
C ARG A 287 -10.38 -15.21 8.98
N GLU A 288 -11.40 -16.05 9.00
CA GLU A 288 -12.56 -15.93 8.11
C GLU A 288 -13.24 -14.55 8.26
N ILE A 289 -13.49 -14.14 9.50
CA ILE A 289 -14.10 -12.83 9.80
C ILE A 289 -13.25 -11.69 9.25
N VAL A 290 -11.96 -11.67 9.56
CA VAL A 290 -11.03 -10.60 9.15
C VAL A 290 -10.86 -10.52 7.63
N GLN A 291 -11.00 -11.64 6.93
CA GLN A 291 -10.89 -11.68 5.47
C GLN A 291 -12.14 -11.20 4.75
N THR A 292 -13.32 -11.45 5.33
CA THR A 292 -14.62 -11.24 4.66
C THR A 292 -15.34 -9.98 5.13
N ARG A 293 -15.08 -9.50 6.34
CA ARG A 293 -15.82 -8.40 6.97
C ARG A 293 -14.87 -7.34 7.56
N PRO A 294 -15.34 -6.08 7.73
CA PRO A 294 -14.68 -5.14 8.61
C PRO A 294 -14.58 -5.74 10.02
N ALA A 295 -13.39 -5.71 10.60
CA ALA A 295 -13.16 -6.34 11.90
C ALA A 295 -12.42 -5.41 12.86
N MET A 296 -12.89 -5.39 14.11
CA MET A 296 -12.18 -4.78 15.24
C MET A 296 -12.05 -5.83 16.33
N LEU A 297 -10.81 -6.16 16.67
CA LEU A 297 -10.48 -7.08 17.76
C LEU A 297 -10.41 -6.28 19.05
N LEU A 298 -11.23 -6.64 20.02
CA LEU A 298 -11.24 -6.02 21.34
C LEU A 298 -10.55 -6.95 22.33
N PHE A 299 -9.69 -6.41 23.17
CA PHE A 299 -9.05 -7.15 24.24
C PHE A 299 -9.03 -6.36 25.54
N THR A 300 -9.06 -7.04 26.68
CA THR A 300 -8.88 -6.43 28.00
C THR A 300 -7.42 -6.07 28.22
N HIS A 301 -7.14 -4.86 28.66
CA HIS A 301 -5.79 -4.34 28.81
C HIS A 301 -5.29 -4.46 30.25
N LYS A 302 -4.99 -5.67 30.69
CA LYS A 302 -4.46 -5.90 32.04
C LYS A 302 -2.98 -5.56 32.14
N THR A 303 -2.23 -5.80 31.04
CA THR A 303 -0.80 -5.54 30.96
C THR A 303 -0.38 -5.09 29.56
N TYR A 304 0.78 -4.47 29.44
CA TYR A 304 1.34 -4.11 28.11
C TYR A 304 1.65 -5.35 27.25
N ILE A 305 1.83 -6.53 27.88
CA ILE A 305 2.10 -7.78 27.20
C ILE A 305 0.89 -8.29 26.40
N ASP A 306 -0.33 -7.96 26.77
CA ASP A 306 -1.52 -8.46 26.09
C ASP A 306 -1.52 -8.09 24.61
N SER A 307 -1.17 -6.84 24.29
CA SER A 307 -1.07 -6.38 22.89
C SER A 307 0.11 -7.03 22.15
N VAL A 308 1.22 -7.29 22.86
CA VAL A 308 2.42 -7.91 22.28
C VAL A 308 2.14 -9.38 21.95
N ALA A 309 1.51 -10.13 22.87
CA ALA A 309 1.14 -11.51 22.66
C ALA A 309 0.13 -11.68 21.51
N LEU A 310 -0.90 -10.82 21.47
CA LEU A 310 -1.89 -10.81 20.41
C LEU A 310 -1.23 -10.58 19.04
N THR A 311 -0.44 -9.53 18.90
CA THR A 311 0.20 -9.18 17.62
C THR A 311 1.21 -10.23 17.18
N ALA A 312 2.02 -10.78 18.09
CA ALA A 312 2.96 -11.86 17.79
C ALA A 312 2.24 -13.10 17.28
N LYS A 313 1.16 -13.51 17.96
CA LYS A 313 0.40 -14.72 17.58
C LYS A 313 -0.30 -14.56 16.23
N LEU A 314 -0.91 -13.42 15.98
CA LEU A 314 -1.56 -13.15 14.69
C LEU A 314 -0.54 -13.07 13.54
N PHE A 315 0.64 -12.46 13.79
CA PHE A 315 1.70 -12.41 12.79
C PHE A 315 2.22 -13.81 12.44
N GLU A 316 2.42 -14.70 13.42
CA GLU A 316 2.83 -16.09 13.19
C GLU A 316 1.85 -16.87 12.31
N ASN A 317 0.58 -16.53 12.41
CA ASN A 317 -0.49 -17.19 11.68
C ASN A 317 -0.92 -16.45 10.39
N ASP A 318 -0.05 -15.63 9.80
CA ASP A 318 -0.30 -14.92 8.54
C ASP A 318 -1.54 -14.02 8.51
N PHE A 319 -1.92 -13.47 9.67
CA PHE A 319 -2.99 -12.48 9.71
C PHE A 319 -2.52 -11.15 9.11
N PRO A 320 -3.44 -10.38 8.49
CA PRO A 320 -3.18 -9.00 8.13
C PRO A 320 -2.73 -8.20 9.35
N MET A 321 -1.82 -7.25 9.14
CA MET A 321 -1.40 -6.33 10.19
C MET A 321 -2.60 -5.63 10.81
N LEU A 322 -2.64 -5.59 12.15
CA LEU A 322 -3.66 -4.84 12.89
C LEU A 322 -3.29 -3.37 13.01
N HIS A 323 -4.27 -2.50 12.83
CA HIS A 323 -4.17 -1.10 13.23
C HIS A 323 -4.49 -0.97 14.72
N ILE A 324 -3.48 -0.60 15.51
CA ILE A 324 -3.55 -0.57 16.97
C ILE A 324 -3.76 0.86 17.45
N PHE A 325 -4.85 1.11 18.15
CA PHE A 325 -5.07 2.40 18.80
C PHE A 325 -4.28 2.50 20.09
N ALA A 326 -3.50 3.55 20.22
CA ALA A 326 -2.66 3.81 21.38
C ALA A 326 -2.79 5.29 21.82
N GLY A 327 -2.57 5.54 23.09
CA GLY A 327 -2.51 6.92 23.61
C GLY A 327 -1.28 7.65 23.05
N ALA A 328 -1.41 8.96 22.77
CA ALA A 328 -0.34 9.78 22.22
C ALA A 328 0.95 9.79 23.10
N ASN A 329 0.82 9.49 24.39
CA ASN A 329 1.94 9.37 25.33
C ASN A 329 2.85 8.14 25.04
N MET A 330 2.38 7.17 24.26
CA MET A 330 3.19 6.02 23.83
C MET A 330 4.12 6.34 22.66
N GLY A 331 4.01 7.55 22.09
CA GLY A 331 4.80 8.01 20.95
C GLY A 331 6.23 8.46 21.26
N PHE A 332 6.84 8.00 22.37
CA PHE A 332 8.19 8.44 22.77
C PHE A 332 9.30 7.64 22.07
N ALA A 333 10.47 8.29 21.92
CA ALA A 333 11.76 7.75 21.47
C ALA A 333 11.72 6.43 20.69
N GLY A 334 11.93 6.41 19.42
CA GLY A 334 12.09 5.20 18.58
C GLY A 334 10.89 4.23 18.57
N LEU A 335 10.31 3.91 19.74
CA LEU A 335 9.15 3.04 19.88
C LEU A 335 7.92 3.63 19.16
N GLY A 336 7.68 4.93 19.29
CA GLY A 336 6.60 5.61 18.59
C GLY A 336 6.74 5.50 17.06
N LEU A 337 7.95 5.62 16.55
CA LEU A 337 8.23 5.44 15.12
C LEU A 337 7.97 3.99 14.68
N LEU A 338 8.47 3.00 15.45
CA LEU A 338 8.24 1.58 15.20
C LEU A 338 6.75 1.27 15.17
N MET A 339 6.01 1.70 16.19
CA MET A 339 4.57 1.49 16.28
C MET A 339 3.83 2.14 15.12
N ARG A 340 4.11 3.42 14.82
CA ARG A 340 3.44 4.14 13.72
C ARG A 340 3.68 3.48 12.37
N ARG A 341 4.90 2.98 12.13
CA ARG A 341 5.28 2.29 10.89
C ARG A 341 4.89 0.80 10.87
N SER A 342 4.33 0.30 11.95
CA SER A 342 3.73 -1.05 12.03
C SER A 342 2.23 -1.04 12.33
N GLY A 343 1.54 0.10 12.10
CA GLY A 343 0.08 0.20 12.20
C GLY A 343 -0.46 0.89 13.45
N GLY A 344 0.40 1.47 14.29
CA GLY A 344 -0.01 2.23 15.47
C GLY A 344 -0.70 3.55 15.09
N ILE A 345 -1.88 3.78 15.63
CA ILE A 345 -2.68 5.00 15.52
C ILE A 345 -2.66 5.69 16.88
N PHE A 346 -2.00 6.84 16.95
CA PHE A 346 -1.90 7.58 18.20
C PHE A 346 -3.06 8.56 18.37
N ILE A 347 -3.83 8.38 19.45
CA ILE A 347 -4.99 9.22 19.76
C ILE A 347 -4.68 10.11 20.96
N ARG A 348 -5.07 11.36 20.88
CA ARG A 348 -4.99 12.28 22.03
C ARG A 348 -5.90 11.79 23.16
N ARG A 349 -5.44 11.89 24.39
CA ARG A 349 -6.25 11.51 25.57
C ARG A 349 -7.46 12.41 25.77
N SER A 350 -7.33 13.70 25.43
CA SER A 350 -8.42 14.68 25.49
C SER A 350 -8.54 15.36 24.11
N PHE A 351 -9.70 15.22 23.51
CA PHE A 351 -10.08 15.87 22.26
C PHE A 351 -11.56 16.27 22.24
N GLN A 352 -12.16 16.40 23.44
CA GLN A 352 -13.58 16.76 23.57
C GLN A 352 -13.85 18.12 22.94
N ASP A 353 -12.95 19.08 23.12
CA ASP A 353 -13.06 20.44 22.63
C ASP A 353 -12.50 20.61 21.18
N LYS A 354 -12.28 19.50 20.47
CA LYS A 354 -11.71 19.51 19.11
C LYS A 354 -12.64 18.79 18.11
N PRO A 355 -13.76 19.44 17.72
CA PRO A 355 -14.75 18.80 16.85
C PRO A 355 -14.17 18.41 15.48
N LEU A 356 -13.28 19.23 14.89
CA LEU A 356 -12.63 18.89 13.63
C LEU A 356 -11.71 17.65 13.74
N TYR A 357 -11.01 17.49 14.87
CA TYR A 357 -10.23 16.26 15.14
C TYR A 357 -11.13 15.02 15.16
N LYS A 358 -12.31 15.11 15.79
CA LYS A 358 -13.31 14.03 15.80
C LYS A 358 -13.81 13.70 14.39
N ILE A 359 -14.02 14.71 13.54
CA ILE A 359 -14.43 14.52 12.15
C ILE A 359 -13.34 13.74 11.42
N VAL A 360 -12.07 14.16 11.50
CA VAL A 360 -10.95 13.48 10.85
C VAL A 360 -10.80 12.04 11.34
N LEU A 361 -10.81 11.81 12.66
CA LEU A 361 -10.69 10.49 13.27
C LEU A 361 -11.83 9.55 12.81
N ARG A 362 -13.08 10.03 12.83
CA ARG A 362 -14.25 9.25 12.39
C ARG A 362 -14.12 8.82 10.94
N HIS A 363 -13.72 9.72 10.04
CA HIS A 363 -13.58 9.40 8.63
C HIS A 363 -12.38 8.47 8.37
N TYR A 364 -11.29 8.61 9.15
CA TYR A 364 -10.17 7.70 9.06
C TYR A 364 -10.54 6.28 9.49
N ILE A 365 -11.22 6.12 10.63
CA ILE A 365 -11.74 4.81 11.06
C ILE A 365 -12.71 4.25 10.02
N GLY A 366 -13.63 5.08 9.51
CA GLY A 366 -14.57 4.69 8.47
C GLY A 366 -13.87 4.19 7.20
N TYR A 367 -12.78 4.84 6.79
CA TYR A 367 -11.96 4.40 5.66
C TYR A 367 -11.33 3.02 5.92
N LEU A 368 -10.73 2.81 7.09
CA LEU A 368 -10.13 1.52 7.45
C LEU A 368 -11.17 0.39 7.44
N MET A 369 -12.38 0.66 7.96
CA MET A 369 -13.49 -0.28 7.95
C MET A 369 -13.97 -0.59 6.53
N GLU A 370 -14.21 0.44 5.71
CA GLU A 370 -14.66 0.28 4.31
C GLU A 370 -13.67 -0.56 3.49
N LYS A 371 -12.38 -0.34 3.68
CA LYS A 371 -11.31 -1.06 2.98
C LYS A 371 -10.92 -2.38 3.67
N ARG A 372 -11.62 -2.76 4.73
CA ARG A 372 -11.40 -3.99 5.51
C ARG A 372 -9.97 -4.11 6.01
N PHE A 373 -9.43 -3.02 6.58
CA PHE A 373 -8.21 -3.08 7.36
C PHE A 373 -8.57 -3.42 8.79
N PRO A 374 -8.08 -4.54 9.34
CA PRO A 374 -8.45 -4.93 10.70
C PRO A 374 -7.83 -3.99 11.73
N MET A 375 -8.60 -3.72 12.77
CA MET A 375 -8.20 -2.83 13.86
C MET A 375 -8.22 -3.58 15.17
N THR A 376 -7.52 -3.06 16.16
CA THR A 376 -7.61 -3.55 17.53
C THR A 376 -7.65 -2.39 18.52
N TRP A 377 -8.45 -2.57 19.56
CA TRP A 377 -8.63 -1.62 20.64
C TRP A 377 -8.58 -2.35 21.98
N ALA A 378 -7.81 -1.78 22.90
CA ALA A 378 -7.85 -2.21 24.29
C ALA A 378 -8.99 -1.53 25.02
N PHE A 379 -9.77 -2.29 25.77
CA PHE A 379 -10.80 -1.78 26.65
C PHE A 379 -10.68 -2.44 28.03
N GLU A 380 -11.11 -1.76 29.06
CA GLU A 380 -11.23 -2.30 30.40
C GLU A 380 -12.70 -2.56 30.73
#